data_8819adbe3abd27d88f9154a302488bd4
#
_entry.id   8819adbe3abd27d88f9154a302488bd4
#
_cell.length_a   1.000
_cell.length_b   1.000
_cell.length_c   1.000
_cell.angle_alpha   90.00
_cell.angle_beta   90.00
_cell.angle_gamma   90.00
#
_symmetry.space_group_name_H-M   'P 1'
#
loop_
_entity.id
_entity.type
_entity.pdbx_description
1 polymer ?
#
loop_
_entity_poly.entity_id
_entity_poly.type
_entity_poly.pdbx_seq_one_letter_code
_entity_poly.pdbx_strand_id
1 'polypeptide(L)'
;MRLRLVAAFLGIIILMLLVQDVPLARYLDQVEHTQIYTSLERDAWRLADTVDTDISANQISSLELVAQDYAKQTGARVVITEASGIVLVSSDGDDVGTNYTNRPEIVSAIAGEEVSGERASQSLGESLLYVAVPIEFDNTVIGALRITYPGSVIDELIANRIRGILVVATLTLLITLAVTLFVANAITRRLRSLQSATADIAAGNLKVRLSDKSSVGGAPELRQLEVAFDTMVERLSGVLDSQKSFASDASHQLRTPLTALRLTLENAAELTDDSEKVADAIENASAQVVRLQLMIDGLLALARLEGSTPALVPTDITKLLEERIALWQPLADEKDIKIECDVRQNLWVLAASSSIDQIVDAYLDNALDFAPNDSTIYLRAFATGNHIQIHVIDQGPGMTLEQIERAYDRFWRGRADGGGTGLGLAIVARLAEVIGATVGLEQVNPDGTGLDAYVVLPKISEPK
;
A
#
# COMPACT_ATOMS: atom_id res chain seq x y z
N MET A 1 2.27 -18.47 -6.77
CA MET A 1 1.31 -17.51 -6.21
C MET A 1 0.08 -17.33 -7.10
N ARG A 2 0.23 -17.02 -8.40
CA ARG A 2 -0.86 -16.79 -9.36
C ARG A 2 -1.88 -17.96 -9.41
N LEU A 3 -1.41 -19.23 -9.54
CA LEU A 3 -2.28 -20.41 -9.62
C LEU A 3 -3.10 -20.61 -8.34
N ARG A 4 -2.54 -20.32 -7.17
CA ARG A 4 -3.22 -20.45 -5.88
C ARG A 4 -4.32 -19.40 -5.71
N LEU A 5 -4.09 -18.15 -6.16
CA LEU A 5 -5.11 -17.10 -6.16
C LEU A 5 -6.26 -17.45 -7.09
N VAL A 6 -5.96 -17.87 -8.34
CA VAL A 6 -6.98 -18.27 -9.30
C VAL A 6 -7.79 -19.45 -8.77
N ALA A 7 -7.15 -20.47 -8.22
CA ALA A 7 -7.82 -21.65 -7.66
C ALA A 7 -8.72 -21.28 -6.46
N ALA A 8 -8.27 -20.38 -5.58
CA ALA A 8 -9.07 -19.93 -4.44
C ALA A 8 -10.32 -19.17 -4.88
N PHE A 9 -10.20 -18.20 -5.79
CA PHE A 9 -11.35 -17.45 -6.30
C PHE A 9 -12.31 -18.34 -7.08
N LEU A 10 -11.77 -19.24 -7.92
CA LEU A 10 -12.61 -20.18 -8.67
C LEU A 10 -13.36 -21.13 -7.73
N GLY A 11 -12.70 -21.63 -6.68
CA GLY A 11 -13.33 -22.47 -5.66
C GLY A 11 -14.47 -21.79 -4.92
N ILE A 12 -14.29 -20.53 -4.54
CA ILE A 12 -15.34 -19.73 -3.87
C ILE A 12 -16.55 -19.55 -4.80
N ILE A 13 -16.33 -19.27 -6.08
CA ILE A 13 -17.42 -19.05 -7.04
C ILE A 13 -18.15 -20.34 -7.37
N ILE A 14 -17.44 -21.44 -7.58
CA ILE A 14 -18.08 -22.74 -7.77
C ILE A 14 -18.95 -23.09 -6.55
N LEU A 15 -18.43 -22.87 -5.35
CA LEU A 15 -19.20 -23.09 -4.12
C LEU A 15 -20.45 -22.20 -4.07
N MET A 16 -20.33 -20.92 -4.43
CA MET A 16 -21.42 -19.98 -4.45
C MET A 16 -22.51 -20.39 -5.46
N LEU A 17 -22.11 -20.77 -6.69
CA LEU A 17 -23.04 -21.28 -7.71
C LEU A 17 -23.75 -22.55 -7.25
N LEU A 18 -23.02 -23.51 -6.63
CA LEU A 18 -23.63 -24.72 -6.09
C LEU A 18 -24.65 -24.42 -4.99
N VAL A 19 -24.34 -23.52 -4.09
CA VAL A 19 -25.25 -23.13 -2.99
C VAL A 19 -26.48 -22.40 -3.49
N GLN A 20 -26.36 -21.64 -4.58
CA GLN A 20 -27.46 -20.85 -5.14
C GLN A 20 -28.30 -21.64 -6.17
N ASP A 21 -27.62 -22.29 -7.15
CA ASP A 21 -28.32 -22.86 -8.31
C ASP A 21 -28.96 -24.22 -8.00
N VAL A 22 -28.39 -25.02 -7.11
CA VAL A 22 -28.98 -26.33 -6.75
C VAL A 22 -30.33 -26.17 -6.01
N PRO A 23 -30.46 -25.32 -4.96
CA PRO A 23 -31.76 -25.07 -4.33
C PRO A 23 -32.75 -24.41 -5.28
N LEU A 24 -32.28 -23.49 -6.14
CA LEU A 24 -33.13 -22.80 -7.13
C LEU A 24 -33.69 -23.80 -8.12
N ALA A 25 -32.91 -24.71 -8.66
CA ALA A 25 -33.38 -25.74 -9.59
C ALA A 25 -34.42 -26.64 -8.94
N ARG A 26 -34.22 -27.07 -7.68
CA ARG A 26 -35.20 -27.87 -6.94
C ARG A 26 -36.46 -27.10 -6.63
N TYR A 27 -36.36 -25.84 -6.29
CA TYR A 27 -37.51 -24.96 -6.03
C TYR A 27 -38.34 -24.78 -7.30
N LEU A 28 -37.74 -24.53 -8.45
CA LEU A 28 -38.41 -24.41 -9.73
C LEU A 28 -39.14 -25.69 -10.13
N ASP A 29 -38.50 -26.84 -9.92
CA ASP A 29 -39.11 -28.13 -10.16
C ASP A 29 -40.39 -28.30 -9.35
N GLN A 30 -40.38 -28.05 -8.05
CA GLN A 30 -41.56 -28.13 -7.18
C GLN A 30 -42.66 -27.14 -7.56
N VAL A 31 -42.30 -25.91 -7.88
CA VAL A 31 -43.25 -24.85 -8.23
C VAL A 31 -43.96 -25.16 -9.55
N GLU A 32 -43.23 -25.62 -10.57
CA GLU A 32 -43.83 -25.97 -11.86
C GLU A 32 -44.82 -27.15 -11.72
N HIS A 33 -44.44 -28.20 -11.00
CA HIS A 33 -45.36 -29.30 -10.73
C HIS A 33 -46.63 -28.84 -10.02
N THR A 34 -46.52 -28.03 -8.96
CA THR A 34 -47.64 -27.52 -8.21
C THR A 34 -48.55 -26.62 -9.05
N GLN A 35 -47.99 -25.73 -9.88
CA GLN A 35 -48.73 -24.84 -10.74
C GLN A 35 -49.52 -25.61 -11.81
N ILE A 36 -48.91 -26.65 -12.39
CA ILE A 36 -49.58 -27.47 -13.40
C ILE A 36 -50.76 -28.24 -12.79
N TYR A 37 -50.55 -28.88 -11.62
CA TYR A 37 -51.66 -29.53 -10.93
C TYR A 37 -52.80 -28.57 -10.62
N THR A 38 -52.54 -27.39 -10.04
CA THR A 38 -53.58 -26.40 -9.71
C THR A 38 -54.30 -25.87 -10.98
N SER A 39 -53.59 -25.76 -12.09
CA SER A 39 -54.23 -25.34 -13.36
C SER A 39 -55.10 -26.44 -13.94
N LEU A 40 -54.65 -27.69 -13.91
CA LEU A 40 -55.41 -28.84 -14.38
C LEU A 40 -56.66 -29.08 -13.53
N GLU A 41 -56.58 -28.96 -12.20
CA GLU A 41 -57.68 -29.04 -11.28
C GLU A 41 -58.77 -27.98 -11.61
N ARG A 42 -58.37 -26.74 -11.75
CA ARG A 42 -59.26 -25.64 -12.11
C ARG A 42 -59.93 -25.87 -13.47
N ASP A 43 -59.18 -26.33 -14.44
CA ASP A 43 -59.73 -26.61 -15.78
C ASP A 43 -60.62 -27.82 -15.78
N ALA A 44 -60.31 -28.88 -15.00
CA ALA A 44 -61.11 -30.06 -14.82
C ALA A 44 -62.48 -29.69 -14.25
N TRP A 45 -62.52 -28.90 -13.18
CA TRP A 45 -63.77 -28.43 -12.59
C TRP A 45 -64.59 -27.56 -13.56
N ARG A 46 -63.92 -26.64 -14.28
CA ARG A 46 -64.60 -25.79 -15.26
C ARG A 46 -65.19 -26.62 -16.42
N LEU A 47 -64.47 -27.63 -16.88
CA LEU A 47 -65.00 -28.50 -17.92
C LEU A 47 -66.14 -29.39 -17.38
N ALA A 48 -66.00 -29.91 -16.16
CA ALA A 48 -67.05 -30.72 -15.51
C ALA A 48 -68.38 -29.95 -15.39
N ASP A 49 -68.30 -28.65 -14.96
CA ASP A 49 -69.51 -27.74 -14.89
C ASP A 49 -70.05 -27.39 -16.26
N THR A 50 -69.27 -27.41 -17.33
CA THR A 50 -69.69 -27.12 -18.68
C THR A 50 -70.45 -28.30 -19.31
N VAL A 51 -70.06 -29.52 -18.94
CA VAL A 51 -70.57 -30.77 -19.57
C VAL A 51 -71.66 -31.46 -18.78
N ASP A 52 -72.00 -31.01 -17.57
CA ASP A 52 -72.99 -31.63 -16.68
C ASP A 52 -74.40 -31.68 -17.33
N THR A 53 -74.87 -30.57 -17.93
CA THR A 53 -76.10 -30.44 -18.62
C THR A 53 -76.14 -31.30 -19.88
N ASP A 54 -75.03 -31.37 -20.63
CA ASP A 54 -74.96 -32.15 -21.87
C ASP A 54 -74.96 -33.66 -21.61
N ILE A 55 -74.35 -34.11 -20.52
CA ILE A 55 -74.45 -35.52 -20.10
C ILE A 55 -75.89 -35.87 -19.71
N SER A 56 -76.53 -35.05 -18.89
CA SER A 56 -77.86 -35.29 -18.47
C SER A 56 -78.92 -35.31 -19.66
N ALA A 57 -78.62 -34.50 -20.68
CA ALA A 57 -79.42 -34.43 -21.93
C ALA A 57 -78.97 -35.46 -22.99
N ASN A 58 -77.95 -36.30 -22.73
CA ASN A 58 -77.42 -37.30 -23.64
C ASN A 58 -76.84 -36.72 -24.97
N GLN A 59 -76.29 -35.49 -24.92
CA GLN A 59 -75.78 -34.77 -26.08
C GLN A 59 -74.28 -35.10 -26.32
N ILE A 60 -73.99 -36.30 -26.76
CA ILE A 60 -72.56 -36.81 -26.90
C ILE A 60 -71.77 -35.98 -27.87
N SER A 61 -72.34 -35.43 -28.94
CA SER A 61 -71.60 -34.60 -29.92
C SER A 61 -71.17 -33.29 -29.35
N SER A 62 -71.81 -32.69 -28.36
CA SER A 62 -71.38 -31.48 -27.64
C SER A 62 -70.24 -31.79 -26.71
N LEU A 63 -70.32 -32.88 -25.97
CA LEU A 63 -69.21 -33.36 -25.10
C LEU A 63 -67.94 -33.63 -25.87
N GLU A 64 -68.03 -34.23 -27.05
CA GLU A 64 -66.87 -34.53 -27.93
C GLU A 64 -66.23 -33.24 -28.41
N LEU A 65 -67.03 -32.21 -28.82
CA LEU A 65 -66.48 -30.91 -29.21
C LEU A 65 -65.69 -30.21 -28.07
N VAL A 66 -66.30 -30.18 -26.88
CA VAL A 66 -65.64 -29.58 -25.69
C VAL A 66 -64.33 -30.32 -25.35
N ALA A 67 -64.31 -31.64 -25.31
CA ALA A 67 -63.12 -32.44 -25.02
C ALA A 67 -62.04 -32.26 -26.08
N GLN A 68 -62.44 -32.23 -27.39
CA GLN A 68 -61.48 -32.03 -28.48
C GLN A 68 -60.94 -30.60 -28.54
N ASP A 69 -61.74 -29.59 -28.28
CA ASP A 69 -61.28 -28.19 -28.27
C ASP A 69 -60.29 -27.97 -27.16
N TYR A 70 -60.53 -28.42 -25.95
CA TYR A 70 -59.60 -28.35 -24.84
C TYR A 70 -58.30 -29.11 -25.13
N ALA A 71 -58.44 -30.33 -25.69
CA ALA A 71 -57.25 -31.14 -26.07
C ALA A 71 -56.36 -30.44 -27.13
N LYS A 72 -56.96 -29.77 -28.13
CA LYS A 72 -56.27 -29.01 -29.17
C LYS A 72 -55.56 -27.79 -28.62
N GLN A 73 -56.15 -27.11 -27.62
CA GLN A 73 -55.57 -25.91 -27.03
C GLN A 73 -54.43 -26.21 -26.05
N THR A 74 -54.52 -27.31 -25.30
CA THR A 74 -53.67 -27.62 -24.19
C THR A 74 -52.71 -28.79 -24.44
N GLY A 75 -53.00 -29.63 -25.41
CA GLY A 75 -52.27 -30.90 -25.62
C GLY A 75 -52.62 -31.99 -24.60
N ALA A 76 -53.56 -31.73 -23.70
CA ALA A 76 -54.02 -32.67 -22.70
C ALA A 76 -55.04 -33.63 -23.30
N ARG A 77 -55.14 -34.84 -22.76
CA ARG A 77 -56.18 -35.80 -23.08
C ARG A 77 -57.34 -35.66 -22.09
N VAL A 78 -58.60 -35.53 -22.60
CA VAL A 78 -59.79 -35.46 -21.79
C VAL A 78 -60.62 -36.74 -22.01
N VAL A 79 -61.02 -37.33 -20.91
CA VAL A 79 -61.92 -38.48 -20.90
C VAL A 79 -63.14 -38.19 -20.02
N ILE A 80 -64.36 -38.43 -20.52
CA ILE A 80 -65.61 -38.25 -19.80
C ILE A 80 -66.29 -39.61 -19.70
N THR A 81 -66.68 -39.98 -18.48
CA THR A 81 -67.35 -41.26 -18.21
C THR A 81 -68.71 -40.99 -17.61
N GLU A 82 -69.65 -41.95 -17.79
CA GLU A 82 -70.88 -41.97 -17.00
C GLU A 82 -70.65 -42.52 -15.59
N ALA A 83 -71.64 -42.49 -14.72
CA ALA A 83 -71.59 -42.99 -13.33
C ALA A 83 -71.24 -44.49 -13.24
N SER A 84 -71.46 -45.30 -14.28
CA SER A 84 -71.08 -46.71 -14.39
C SER A 84 -69.53 -46.89 -14.64
N GLY A 85 -68.84 -45.80 -14.96
CA GLY A 85 -67.42 -45.82 -15.34
C GLY A 85 -67.16 -46.13 -16.80
N ILE A 86 -68.21 -46.22 -17.64
CA ILE A 86 -68.10 -46.42 -19.11
C ILE A 86 -67.70 -45.06 -19.73
N VAL A 87 -66.70 -45.07 -20.59
CA VAL A 87 -66.26 -43.86 -21.32
C VAL A 87 -67.26 -43.46 -22.35
N LEU A 88 -67.82 -42.25 -22.18
CA LEU A 88 -68.74 -41.59 -23.11
C LEU A 88 -67.97 -40.91 -24.24
N VAL A 89 -66.91 -40.16 -23.87
CA VAL A 89 -66.12 -39.37 -24.80
C VAL A 89 -64.65 -39.48 -24.42
N SER A 90 -63.81 -39.55 -25.43
CA SER A 90 -62.38 -39.36 -25.32
C SER A 90 -61.91 -38.39 -26.40
N SER A 91 -61.07 -37.41 -26.04
CA SER A 91 -60.63 -36.36 -26.96
C SER A 91 -59.77 -36.87 -28.12
N ASP A 92 -59.20 -38.06 -28.02
CA ASP A 92 -58.46 -38.78 -29.10
C ASP A 92 -59.29 -39.80 -29.81
N GLY A 93 -60.56 -39.99 -29.42
CA GLY A 93 -61.49 -40.96 -30.01
C GLY A 93 -61.28 -42.39 -29.55
N ASP A 94 -60.16 -42.68 -28.85
CA ASP A 94 -59.86 -44.01 -28.32
C ASP A 94 -60.65 -44.28 -27.02
N ASP A 95 -60.82 -45.53 -26.68
CA ASP A 95 -61.39 -45.99 -25.41
C ASP A 95 -62.93 -45.69 -25.24
N VAL A 96 -63.58 -45.11 -26.21
CA VAL A 96 -65.10 -44.89 -26.11
C VAL A 96 -65.80 -46.22 -25.97
N GLY A 97 -66.68 -46.33 -24.98
CA GLY A 97 -67.38 -47.54 -24.62
C GLY A 97 -66.60 -48.50 -23.72
N THR A 98 -65.34 -48.25 -23.42
CA THR A 98 -64.54 -49.04 -22.47
C THR A 98 -64.91 -48.71 -21.02
N ASN A 99 -64.76 -49.74 -20.14
CA ASN A 99 -65.00 -49.54 -18.71
C ASN A 99 -63.71 -49.15 -17.97
N TYR A 100 -63.77 -47.99 -17.34
CA TYR A 100 -62.64 -47.40 -16.56
C TYR A 100 -62.78 -47.61 -15.05
N THR A 101 -63.66 -48.53 -14.56
CA THR A 101 -63.70 -48.89 -13.13
C THR A 101 -62.43 -49.59 -12.61
N ASN A 102 -61.57 -50.01 -13.51
CA ASN A 102 -60.24 -50.50 -13.16
C ASN A 102 -59.20 -49.36 -12.91
N ARG A 103 -59.64 -48.12 -13.04
CA ARG A 103 -58.87 -46.92 -12.84
C ARG A 103 -59.20 -46.26 -11.50
N PRO A 104 -58.29 -46.30 -10.50
CA PRO A 104 -58.60 -45.78 -9.17
C PRO A 104 -59.09 -44.32 -9.18
N GLU A 105 -58.51 -43.48 -10.04
CA GLU A 105 -58.85 -42.06 -10.18
C GLU A 105 -60.26 -41.85 -10.65
N ILE A 106 -60.76 -42.71 -11.52
CA ILE A 106 -62.15 -42.65 -12.02
C ILE A 106 -63.12 -43.14 -10.95
N VAL A 107 -62.76 -44.19 -10.22
CA VAL A 107 -63.60 -44.73 -9.12
C VAL A 107 -63.75 -43.67 -8.02
N SER A 108 -62.68 -43.01 -7.65
CA SER A 108 -62.74 -41.92 -6.63
C SER A 108 -63.56 -40.73 -7.14
N ALA A 109 -63.42 -40.34 -8.40
CA ALA A 109 -64.21 -39.24 -8.97
C ALA A 109 -65.70 -39.58 -9.02
N ILE A 110 -66.12 -40.80 -9.39
CA ILE A 110 -67.49 -41.24 -9.35
C ILE A 110 -68.02 -41.30 -7.90
N ALA A 111 -67.15 -41.55 -6.90
CA ALA A 111 -67.49 -41.48 -5.47
C ALA A 111 -67.70 -40.05 -4.95
N GLY A 112 -67.41 -39.03 -5.77
CA GLY A 112 -67.58 -37.60 -5.43
C GLY A 112 -66.22 -36.98 -4.89
N GLU A 113 -65.09 -37.66 -5.04
CA GLU A 113 -63.82 -37.18 -4.56
C GLU A 113 -62.95 -36.68 -5.75
N GLU A 114 -62.41 -35.49 -5.63
CA GLU A 114 -61.33 -35.03 -6.53
C GLU A 114 -60.07 -35.77 -6.27
N VAL A 115 -59.44 -36.24 -7.34
CA VAL A 115 -58.15 -36.96 -7.26
C VAL A 115 -57.18 -36.43 -8.30
N SER A 116 -56.00 -36.04 -7.86
CA SER A 116 -54.88 -35.69 -8.75
C SER A 116 -53.68 -36.58 -8.43
N GLY A 117 -52.85 -36.85 -9.41
CA GLY A 117 -51.70 -37.70 -9.22
C GLY A 117 -50.92 -37.94 -10.49
N GLU A 118 -49.87 -38.76 -10.31
CA GLU A 118 -49.00 -39.19 -11.39
C GLU A 118 -49.08 -40.71 -11.56
N ARG A 119 -49.14 -41.18 -12.78
CA ARG A 119 -49.20 -42.61 -13.11
C ARG A 119 -48.33 -42.94 -14.30
N ALA A 120 -47.55 -44.00 -14.18
CA ALA A 120 -46.85 -44.59 -15.32
C ALA A 120 -47.87 -45.20 -16.32
N SER A 121 -47.85 -44.75 -17.55
CA SER A 121 -48.63 -45.32 -18.64
C SER A 121 -47.90 -46.57 -19.19
N GLN A 122 -48.52 -47.74 -19.05
CA GLN A 122 -47.95 -48.97 -19.64
C GLN A 122 -48.01 -48.96 -21.15
N SER A 123 -48.95 -48.19 -21.77
CA SER A 123 -49.10 -48.13 -23.22
C SER A 123 -48.19 -47.10 -23.89
N LEU A 124 -47.84 -46.01 -23.21
CA LEU A 124 -47.00 -44.93 -23.75
C LEU A 124 -45.59 -44.98 -23.23
N GLY A 125 -45.29 -45.74 -22.17
CA GLY A 125 -43.96 -45.80 -21.53
C GLY A 125 -43.53 -44.54 -20.82
N GLU A 126 -44.49 -43.59 -20.61
CA GLU A 126 -44.25 -42.27 -20.00
C GLU A 126 -45.09 -42.12 -18.73
N SER A 127 -44.65 -41.21 -17.85
CA SER A 127 -45.46 -40.78 -16.74
C SER A 127 -46.53 -39.83 -17.22
N LEU A 128 -47.76 -40.02 -16.73
CA LEU A 128 -48.92 -39.17 -17.03
C LEU A 128 -49.41 -38.50 -15.75
N LEU A 129 -49.50 -37.18 -15.77
CA LEU A 129 -50.19 -36.45 -14.74
C LEU A 129 -51.69 -36.53 -15.03
N TYR A 130 -52.50 -36.79 -14.03
CA TYR A 130 -53.94 -36.82 -14.17
C TYR A 130 -54.62 -36.03 -13.06
N VAL A 131 -55.74 -35.46 -13.42
CA VAL A 131 -56.75 -34.93 -12.52
C VAL A 131 -58.07 -35.53 -12.91
N ALA A 132 -58.78 -36.08 -11.94
CA ALA A 132 -60.14 -36.61 -12.14
C ALA A 132 -61.06 -35.95 -11.13
N VAL A 133 -62.17 -35.41 -11.64
CA VAL A 133 -63.17 -34.72 -10.84
C VAL A 133 -64.59 -35.33 -11.10
N PRO A 134 -65.48 -35.32 -10.12
CA PRO A 134 -66.87 -35.71 -10.33
C PRO A 134 -67.57 -34.74 -11.28
N ILE A 135 -68.51 -35.24 -12.07
CA ILE A 135 -69.49 -34.43 -12.81
C ILE A 135 -70.84 -34.56 -12.07
N GLU A 136 -71.33 -33.46 -11.52
CA GLU A 136 -72.46 -33.43 -10.67
C GLU A 136 -73.62 -32.71 -11.40
N PHE A 137 -74.84 -33.28 -11.33
CA PHE A 137 -76.05 -32.66 -11.76
C PHE A 137 -77.13 -32.86 -10.70
N ASP A 138 -77.77 -31.78 -10.29
CA ASP A 138 -78.81 -31.83 -9.22
C ASP A 138 -78.33 -32.54 -7.93
N ASN A 139 -77.10 -32.25 -7.52
CA ASN A 139 -76.43 -32.78 -6.32
C ASN A 139 -76.24 -34.32 -6.37
N THR A 140 -76.20 -34.91 -7.54
CA THR A 140 -75.87 -36.31 -7.75
C THR A 140 -74.71 -36.45 -8.76
N VAL A 141 -73.76 -37.32 -8.46
CA VAL A 141 -72.65 -37.60 -9.37
C VAL A 141 -73.23 -38.44 -10.56
N ILE A 142 -73.13 -37.84 -11.75
CA ILE A 142 -73.66 -38.45 -13.01
C ILE A 142 -72.53 -39.03 -13.87
N GLY A 143 -71.28 -38.72 -13.56
CA GLY A 143 -70.07 -39.17 -14.27
C GLY A 143 -68.77 -38.68 -13.66
N ALA A 144 -67.72 -38.92 -14.36
CA ALA A 144 -66.37 -38.39 -14.01
C ALA A 144 -65.69 -37.81 -15.24
N LEU A 145 -64.96 -36.70 -15.03
CA LEU A 145 -64.08 -36.09 -16.03
C LEU A 145 -62.67 -36.30 -15.60
N ARG A 146 -61.85 -36.82 -16.50
CA ARG A 146 -60.41 -36.95 -16.30
C ARG A 146 -59.59 -36.17 -17.35
N ILE A 147 -58.76 -35.29 -16.91
CA ILE A 147 -57.71 -34.66 -17.75
C ILE A 147 -56.39 -35.39 -17.50
N THR A 148 -55.70 -35.71 -18.57
CA THR A 148 -54.38 -36.36 -18.50
C THR A 148 -53.40 -35.57 -19.33
N TYR A 149 -52.23 -35.30 -18.74
CA TYR A 149 -51.17 -34.54 -19.39
C TYR A 149 -49.89 -35.41 -19.51
N PRO A 150 -49.24 -35.47 -20.68
CA PRO A 150 -47.98 -36.20 -20.80
C PRO A 150 -46.87 -35.59 -19.94
N GLY A 151 -46.19 -36.40 -19.16
CA GLY A 151 -45.06 -35.94 -18.33
C GLY A 151 -43.87 -35.39 -19.15
N SER A 152 -43.68 -35.92 -20.35
CA SER A 152 -42.66 -35.46 -21.27
C SER A 152 -42.74 -33.97 -21.61
N VAL A 153 -43.93 -33.37 -21.65
CA VAL A 153 -44.12 -31.91 -21.88
C VAL A 153 -43.60 -31.10 -20.69
N ILE A 154 -43.84 -31.63 -19.48
CA ILE A 154 -43.38 -30.99 -18.24
C ILE A 154 -41.85 -31.09 -18.13
N ASP A 155 -41.33 -32.28 -18.42
CA ASP A 155 -39.87 -32.52 -18.45
C ASP A 155 -39.14 -31.59 -19.43
N GLU A 156 -39.76 -31.32 -20.60
CA GLU A 156 -39.17 -30.39 -21.59
C GLU A 156 -39.21 -28.93 -21.11
N LEU A 157 -40.25 -28.49 -20.44
CA LEU A 157 -40.35 -27.16 -19.84
C LEU A 157 -39.27 -26.97 -18.74
N ILE A 158 -39.17 -27.96 -17.86
CA ILE A 158 -38.15 -27.98 -16.79
C ILE A 158 -36.73 -27.99 -17.36
N ALA A 159 -36.50 -28.87 -18.37
CA ALA A 159 -35.18 -28.94 -19.03
C ALA A 159 -34.80 -27.62 -19.69
N ASN A 160 -35.72 -26.91 -20.32
CA ASN A 160 -35.47 -25.60 -20.91
C ASN A 160 -35.10 -24.54 -19.86
N ARG A 161 -35.76 -24.53 -18.70
CA ARG A 161 -35.44 -23.63 -17.58
C ARG A 161 -34.08 -23.95 -16.95
N ILE A 162 -33.78 -25.24 -16.71
CA ILE A 162 -32.51 -25.70 -16.20
C ILE A 162 -31.38 -25.34 -17.19
N ARG A 163 -31.59 -25.47 -18.48
CA ARG A 163 -30.64 -25.06 -19.52
C ARG A 163 -30.35 -23.56 -19.43
N GLY A 164 -31.36 -22.73 -19.20
CA GLY A 164 -31.19 -21.30 -18.96
C GLY A 164 -30.31 -21.00 -17.75
N ILE A 165 -30.53 -21.69 -16.63
CA ILE A 165 -29.69 -21.55 -15.41
C ILE A 165 -28.25 -21.95 -15.71
N LEU A 166 -28.04 -23.09 -16.40
CA LEU A 166 -26.67 -23.56 -16.75
C LEU A 166 -25.93 -22.59 -17.68
N VAL A 167 -26.63 -21.95 -18.63
CA VAL A 167 -26.04 -20.92 -19.51
C VAL A 167 -25.57 -19.72 -18.68
N VAL A 168 -26.41 -19.21 -17.78
CA VAL A 168 -26.07 -18.07 -16.91
C VAL A 168 -24.92 -18.44 -15.97
N ALA A 169 -24.93 -19.61 -15.34
CA ALA A 169 -23.87 -20.12 -14.48
C ALA A 169 -22.54 -20.21 -15.24
N THR A 170 -22.57 -20.76 -16.46
CA THR A 170 -21.37 -20.89 -17.31
C THR A 170 -20.82 -19.53 -17.70
N LEU A 171 -21.67 -18.58 -18.10
CA LEU A 171 -21.27 -17.22 -18.44
C LEU A 171 -20.64 -16.50 -17.23
N THR A 172 -21.27 -16.63 -16.07
CA THR A 172 -20.77 -16.08 -14.80
C THR A 172 -19.37 -16.65 -14.47
N LEU A 173 -19.19 -17.95 -14.63
CA LEU A 173 -17.90 -18.61 -14.41
C LEU A 173 -16.82 -18.10 -15.36
N LEU A 174 -17.13 -17.94 -16.65
CA LEU A 174 -16.18 -17.43 -17.66
C LEU A 174 -15.78 -15.97 -17.38
N ILE A 175 -16.76 -15.10 -17.10
CA ILE A 175 -16.50 -13.69 -16.76
C ILE A 175 -15.61 -13.60 -15.52
N THR A 176 -15.94 -14.37 -14.50
CA THR A 176 -15.15 -14.36 -13.26
C THR A 176 -13.74 -14.90 -13.46
N LEU A 177 -13.58 -15.95 -14.26
CA LEU A 177 -12.25 -16.46 -14.62
C LEU A 177 -11.43 -15.37 -15.33
N ALA A 178 -12.02 -14.66 -16.29
CA ALA A 178 -11.35 -13.57 -17.00
C ALA A 178 -10.93 -12.43 -16.06
N VAL A 179 -11.84 -11.98 -15.19
CA VAL A 179 -11.54 -10.93 -14.20
C VAL A 179 -10.47 -11.38 -13.22
N THR A 180 -10.57 -12.61 -12.71
CA THR A 180 -9.57 -13.18 -11.78
C THR A 180 -8.19 -13.27 -12.41
N LEU A 181 -8.10 -13.72 -13.66
CA LEU A 181 -6.83 -13.78 -14.40
C LEU A 181 -6.25 -12.38 -14.63
N PHE A 182 -7.09 -11.40 -14.96
CA PHE A 182 -6.67 -10.01 -15.13
C PHE A 182 -6.10 -9.43 -13.83
N VAL A 183 -6.83 -9.52 -12.73
CA VAL A 183 -6.41 -9.00 -11.41
C VAL A 183 -5.17 -9.73 -10.90
N ALA A 184 -5.14 -11.07 -10.95
CA ALA A 184 -3.99 -11.86 -10.52
C ALA A 184 -2.72 -11.52 -11.32
N ASN A 185 -2.86 -11.25 -12.63
CA ASN A 185 -1.75 -10.87 -13.49
C ASN A 185 -1.23 -9.46 -13.15
N ALA A 186 -2.14 -8.50 -12.93
CA ALA A 186 -1.80 -7.13 -12.56
C ALA A 186 -1.02 -7.08 -11.24
N ILE A 187 -1.52 -7.77 -10.21
CA ILE A 187 -0.86 -7.81 -8.89
C ILE A 187 0.50 -8.54 -8.97
N THR A 188 0.53 -9.72 -9.62
CA THR A 188 1.77 -10.52 -9.68
C THR A 188 2.87 -9.82 -10.47
N ARG A 189 2.53 -9.08 -11.51
CA ARG A 189 3.51 -8.32 -12.32
C ARG A 189 4.20 -7.26 -11.47
N ARG A 190 3.44 -6.51 -10.66
CA ARG A 190 3.99 -5.45 -9.78
C ARG A 190 4.84 -6.02 -8.64
N LEU A 191 4.39 -7.10 -8.01
CA LEU A 191 5.19 -7.78 -6.98
C LEU A 191 6.52 -8.33 -7.53
N ARG A 192 6.55 -8.83 -8.76
CA ARG A 192 7.80 -9.25 -9.41
C ARG A 192 8.72 -8.08 -9.72
N SER A 193 8.18 -6.94 -10.14
CA SER A 193 8.98 -5.73 -10.34
C SER A 193 9.65 -5.28 -9.04
N LEU A 194 8.90 -5.30 -7.93
CA LEU A 194 9.45 -4.99 -6.60
C LEU A 194 10.53 -6.01 -6.19
N GLN A 195 10.29 -7.29 -6.40
CA GLN A 195 11.25 -8.35 -6.11
C GLN A 195 12.53 -8.22 -6.95
N SER A 196 12.42 -7.88 -8.24
CA SER A 196 13.60 -7.64 -9.07
C SER A 196 14.36 -6.38 -8.64
N ALA A 197 13.65 -5.29 -8.29
CA ALA A 197 14.30 -4.07 -7.80
C ALA A 197 15.05 -4.29 -6.48
N THR A 198 14.48 -5.05 -5.54
CA THR A 198 15.17 -5.39 -4.29
C THR A 198 16.40 -6.28 -4.54
N ALA A 199 16.34 -7.20 -5.50
CA ALA A 199 17.49 -8.02 -5.87
C ALA A 199 18.60 -7.17 -6.53
N ASP A 200 18.24 -6.22 -7.40
CA ASP A 200 19.18 -5.30 -8.04
C ASP A 200 19.89 -4.42 -6.99
N ILE A 201 19.14 -3.92 -5.98
CA ILE A 201 19.71 -3.16 -4.87
C ILE A 201 20.66 -4.01 -4.03
N ALA A 202 20.27 -5.24 -3.71
CA ALA A 202 21.12 -6.18 -2.98
C ALA A 202 22.42 -6.51 -3.73
N ALA A 203 22.40 -6.45 -5.07
CA ALA A 203 23.56 -6.56 -5.93
C ALA A 203 24.39 -5.26 -6.05
N GLY A 204 23.98 -4.17 -5.37
CA GLY A 204 24.69 -2.88 -5.35
C GLY A 204 24.22 -1.87 -6.40
N ASN A 205 23.19 -2.16 -7.18
CA ASN A 205 22.66 -1.22 -8.15
C ASN A 205 21.58 -0.32 -7.52
N LEU A 206 21.99 0.84 -7.03
CA LEU A 206 21.12 1.84 -6.39
C LEU A 206 20.44 2.81 -7.36
N LYS A 207 20.66 2.67 -8.68
CA LYS A 207 20.03 3.54 -9.68
C LYS A 207 18.64 3.07 -10.12
N VAL A 208 18.17 1.94 -9.58
CA VAL A 208 16.84 1.40 -9.89
C VAL A 208 15.76 2.27 -9.29
N ARG A 209 14.75 2.64 -10.10
CA ARG A 209 13.54 3.34 -9.66
C ARG A 209 12.33 2.54 -10.10
N LEU A 210 11.38 2.38 -9.19
CA LEU A 210 10.11 1.68 -9.46
C LEU A 210 9.11 2.61 -10.16
N SER A 211 9.12 3.88 -9.83
CA SER A 211 8.26 4.90 -10.43
C SER A 211 8.43 5.03 -11.94
N ASP A 212 9.64 4.85 -12.45
CA ASP A 212 9.94 4.91 -13.90
C ASP A 212 9.33 3.75 -14.70
N LYS A 213 9.05 2.63 -14.02
CA LYS A 213 8.45 1.41 -14.61
C LYS A 213 6.94 1.32 -14.42
N SER A 214 6.35 2.26 -13.67
CA SER A 214 4.92 2.28 -13.38
C SER A 214 4.11 2.76 -14.56
N SER A 215 3.36 1.85 -15.19
CA SER A 215 2.29 2.24 -16.11
C SER A 215 1.15 2.90 -15.33
N VAL A 216 0.58 3.95 -15.90
CA VAL A 216 -0.58 4.70 -15.38
C VAL A 216 -1.73 3.72 -15.13
N GLY A 217 -2.08 3.48 -13.86
CA GLY A 217 -3.21 2.64 -13.45
C GLY A 217 -2.83 1.55 -12.45
N GLY A 218 -3.26 1.67 -11.21
CA GLY A 218 -3.05 0.67 -10.15
C GLY A 218 -3.62 1.15 -8.84
N ALA A 219 -3.77 0.22 -7.88
CA ALA A 219 -4.24 0.53 -6.54
C ALA A 219 -3.35 1.62 -5.92
N PRO A 220 -3.94 2.65 -5.28
CA PRO A 220 -3.20 3.77 -4.68
C PRO A 220 -2.19 3.30 -3.62
N GLU A 221 -2.47 2.21 -2.93
CA GLU A 221 -1.61 1.62 -1.90
C GLU A 221 -0.29 1.11 -2.50
N LEU A 222 -0.34 0.51 -3.69
CA LEU A 222 0.86 0.02 -4.38
C LEU A 222 1.72 1.18 -4.87
N ARG A 223 1.10 2.29 -5.27
CA ARG A 223 1.83 3.50 -5.66
C ARG A 223 2.55 4.14 -4.47
N GLN A 224 1.89 4.21 -3.31
CA GLN A 224 2.52 4.68 -2.07
C GLN A 224 3.74 3.83 -1.70
N LEU A 225 3.65 2.51 -1.86
CA LEU A 225 4.76 1.60 -1.61
C LEU A 225 5.92 1.84 -2.60
N GLU A 226 5.64 2.06 -3.88
CA GLU A 226 6.66 2.38 -4.89
C GLU A 226 7.39 3.69 -4.56
N VAL A 227 6.66 4.75 -4.17
CA VAL A 227 7.24 6.04 -3.75
C VAL A 227 8.08 5.89 -2.48
N ALA A 228 7.56 5.18 -1.47
CA ALA A 228 8.30 4.94 -0.23
C ALA A 228 9.59 4.16 -0.48
N PHE A 229 9.55 3.17 -1.38
CA PHE A 229 10.71 2.39 -1.79
C PHE A 229 11.74 3.27 -2.51
N ASP A 230 11.33 4.08 -3.48
CA ASP A 230 12.24 4.96 -4.22
C ASP A 230 12.89 6.00 -3.29
N THR A 231 12.13 6.56 -2.33
CA THR A 231 12.66 7.46 -1.29
C THR A 231 13.70 6.77 -0.40
N MET A 232 13.45 5.51 -0.02
CA MET A 232 14.41 4.71 0.76
C MET A 232 15.71 4.48 -0.02
N VAL A 233 15.61 4.12 -1.30
CA VAL A 233 16.76 3.88 -2.18
C VAL A 233 17.58 5.15 -2.37
N GLU A 234 16.92 6.29 -2.57
CA GLU A 234 17.57 7.59 -2.69
C GLU A 234 18.36 7.97 -1.44
N ARG A 235 17.75 7.80 -0.27
CA ARG A 235 18.45 8.04 1.01
C ARG A 235 19.65 7.10 1.19
N LEU A 236 19.47 5.81 0.86
CA LEU A 236 20.54 4.83 0.95
C LEU A 236 21.70 5.18 0.00
N SER A 237 21.39 5.57 -1.23
CA SER A 237 22.39 6.03 -2.21
C SER A 237 23.15 7.25 -1.68
N GLY A 238 22.44 8.25 -1.18
CA GLY A 238 23.04 9.45 -0.61
C GLY A 238 24.01 9.14 0.55
N VAL A 239 23.60 8.25 1.47
CA VAL A 239 24.48 7.83 2.59
C VAL A 239 25.74 7.11 2.08
N LEU A 240 25.59 6.18 1.13
CA LEU A 240 26.74 5.43 0.59
C LEU A 240 27.69 6.33 -0.23
N ASP A 241 27.16 7.27 -0.99
CA ASP A 241 27.97 8.20 -1.77
C ASP A 241 28.72 9.17 -0.83
N SER A 242 28.07 9.67 0.24
CA SER A 242 28.71 10.46 1.29
C SER A 242 29.84 9.68 1.99
N GLN A 243 29.59 8.40 2.33
CA GLN A 243 30.57 7.54 2.96
C GLN A 243 31.79 7.27 2.07
N LYS A 244 31.56 7.04 0.76
CA LYS A 244 32.65 6.85 -0.21
C LYS A 244 33.49 8.11 -0.38
N SER A 245 32.86 9.28 -0.51
CA SER A 245 33.53 10.57 -0.59
C SER A 245 34.37 10.80 0.67
N PHE A 246 33.77 10.61 1.86
CA PHE A 246 34.46 10.72 3.13
C PHE A 246 35.74 9.85 3.21
N ALA A 247 35.63 8.56 2.84
CA ALA A 247 36.76 7.64 2.87
C ALA A 247 37.86 8.02 1.87
N SER A 248 37.49 8.51 0.69
CA SER A 248 38.39 9.00 -0.34
C SER A 248 39.15 10.26 0.14
N ASP A 249 38.40 11.25 0.62
CA ASP A 249 38.93 12.53 1.07
C ASP A 249 39.87 12.34 2.27
N ALA A 250 39.43 11.55 3.25
CA ALA A 250 40.28 11.21 4.40
C ALA A 250 41.59 10.54 3.98
N SER A 251 41.53 9.58 3.04
CA SER A 251 42.73 8.88 2.55
C SER A 251 43.71 9.83 1.85
N HIS A 252 43.21 10.75 1.04
CA HIS A 252 44.03 11.75 0.35
C HIS A 252 44.65 12.75 1.32
N GLN A 253 43.87 13.24 2.27
CA GLN A 253 44.30 14.26 3.23
C GLN A 253 45.32 13.71 4.29
N LEU A 254 45.21 12.43 4.64
CA LEU A 254 46.21 11.78 5.53
C LEU A 254 47.51 11.42 4.82
N ARG A 255 47.47 11.11 3.52
CA ARG A 255 48.65 10.73 2.74
C ARG A 255 49.67 11.87 2.63
N THR A 256 49.17 13.10 2.42
CA THR A 256 50.03 14.28 2.21
C THR A 256 50.96 14.59 3.42
N PRO A 257 50.40 14.77 4.66
CA PRO A 257 51.25 15.02 5.83
C PRO A 257 52.12 13.82 6.19
N LEU A 258 51.66 12.60 5.97
CA LEU A 258 52.44 11.39 6.18
C LEU A 258 53.68 11.32 5.24
N THR A 259 53.46 11.70 3.98
CA THR A 259 54.59 11.79 3.01
C THR A 259 55.55 12.91 3.37
N ALA A 260 55.05 14.08 3.78
CA ALA A 260 55.89 15.18 4.25
C ALA A 260 56.69 14.77 5.48
N LEU A 261 56.06 14.16 6.48
CA LEU A 261 56.73 13.63 7.68
C LEU A 261 57.83 12.64 7.32
N ARG A 262 57.57 11.70 6.42
CA ARG A 262 58.54 10.73 5.96
C ARG A 262 59.78 11.40 5.31
N LEU A 263 59.52 12.34 4.39
CA LEU A 263 60.59 13.09 3.72
C LEU A 263 61.42 13.93 4.70
N THR A 264 60.78 14.58 5.68
CA THR A 264 61.44 15.35 6.71
C THR A 264 62.38 14.46 7.55
N LEU A 265 61.91 13.27 7.92
CA LEU A 265 62.71 12.30 8.68
C LEU A 265 63.84 11.67 7.84
N GLU A 266 63.61 11.38 6.55
CA GLU A 266 64.62 10.89 5.60
C GLU A 266 65.74 11.95 5.44
N ASN A 267 65.37 13.23 5.23
CA ASN A 267 66.35 14.34 5.16
C ASN A 267 67.10 14.55 6.46
N ALA A 268 66.44 14.48 7.62
CA ALA A 268 67.07 14.57 8.92
C ALA A 268 68.12 13.47 9.14
N ALA A 269 67.84 12.26 8.65
CA ALA A 269 68.80 11.14 8.74
C ALA A 269 70.03 11.31 7.89
N GLU A 270 69.99 12.16 6.84
CA GLU A 270 71.14 12.48 5.98
C GLU A 270 72.00 13.65 6.53
N LEU A 271 71.40 14.47 7.43
CA LEU A 271 72.11 15.67 8.04
C LEU A 271 72.87 15.33 9.31
N THR A 272 73.76 14.35 9.27
CA THR A 272 74.43 13.81 10.44
C THR A 272 75.41 14.77 11.14
N ASP A 273 75.92 15.84 10.48
CA ASP A 273 76.93 16.75 10.98
C ASP A 273 76.43 18.17 11.36
N ASP A 274 75.09 18.47 11.17
CA ASP A 274 74.50 19.78 11.44
C ASP A 274 73.42 19.66 12.49
N SER A 275 73.74 19.79 13.75
CA SER A 275 72.84 19.60 14.90
C SER A 275 71.64 20.58 14.89
N GLU A 276 71.85 21.81 14.33
CA GLU A 276 70.79 22.83 14.27
C GLU A 276 69.69 22.43 13.22
N LYS A 277 70.09 22.00 12.03
CA LYS A 277 69.20 21.52 11.01
C LYS A 277 68.50 20.22 11.38
N VAL A 278 69.16 19.36 12.16
CA VAL A 278 68.49 18.15 12.70
C VAL A 278 67.42 18.55 13.72
N ALA A 279 67.66 19.54 14.57
CA ALA A 279 66.65 20.03 15.52
C ALA A 279 65.50 20.65 14.82
N ASP A 280 65.66 21.48 13.80
CA ASP A 280 64.59 22.06 12.96
C ASP A 280 63.77 20.98 12.24
N ALA A 281 64.44 19.93 11.74
CA ALA A 281 63.73 18.83 11.10
C ALA A 281 62.87 18.02 12.08
N ILE A 282 63.37 17.80 13.31
CA ILE A 282 62.59 17.14 14.38
C ILE A 282 61.39 17.99 14.79
N GLU A 283 61.54 19.31 14.92
CA GLU A 283 60.47 20.24 15.24
C GLU A 283 59.40 20.23 14.14
N ASN A 284 59.79 20.31 12.88
CA ASN A 284 58.90 20.20 11.73
C ASN A 284 58.17 18.85 11.68
N ALA A 285 58.85 17.74 11.96
CA ALA A 285 58.26 16.42 12.05
C ALA A 285 57.22 16.34 13.18
N SER A 286 57.54 16.91 14.34
CA SER A 286 56.65 16.96 15.50
C SER A 286 55.36 17.76 15.18
N ALA A 287 55.52 18.91 14.51
CA ALA A 287 54.35 19.71 14.06
C ALA A 287 53.44 18.92 13.09
N GLN A 288 54.04 18.12 12.17
CA GLN A 288 53.25 17.26 11.29
C GLN A 288 52.53 16.13 12.05
N VAL A 289 53.11 15.57 13.09
CA VAL A 289 52.45 14.55 13.95
C VAL A 289 51.22 15.16 14.66
N VAL A 290 51.38 16.34 15.29
CA VAL A 290 50.30 17.06 15.95
C VAL A 290 49.17 17.35 14.95
N ARG A 291 49.51 17.81 13.75
CA ARG A 291 48.52 18.08 12.69
C ARG A 291 47.80 16.80 12.27
N LEU A 292 48.47 15.67 12.11
CA LEU A 292 47.85 14.37 11.83
C LEU A 292 46.88 13.95 12.94
N GLN A 293 47.26 14.16 14.19
CA GLN A 293 46.44 13.84 15.35
C GLN A 293 45.16 14.66 15.35
N LEU A 294 45.23 15.98 15.13
CA LEU A 294 44.07 16.85 15.01
C LEU A 294 43.16 16.45 13.84
N MET A 295 43.71 16.00 12.70
CA MET A 295 42.93 15.48 11.59
C MET A 295 42.17 14.20 11.96
N ILE A 296 42.83 13.26 12.62
CA ILE A 296 42.22 12.00 13.06
C ILE A 296 41.08 12.26 14.04
N ASP A 297 41.30 13.14 15.02
CA ASP A 297 40.30 13.50 16.02
C ASP A 297 39.09 14.19 15.38
N GLY A 298 39.32 15.09 14.42
CA GLY A 298 38.25 15.72 13.63
C GLY A 298 37.44 14.73 12.78
N LEU A 299 38.13 13.77 12.14
CA LEU A 299 37.47 12.70 11.38
C LEU A 299 36.60 11.79 12.28
N LEU A 300 37.13 11.44 13.47
CA LEU A 300 36.36 10.63 14.44
C LEU A 300 35.17 11.40 14.99
N ALA A 301 35.29 12.71 15.21
CA ALA A 301 34.16 13.56 15.60
C ALA A 301 33.09 13.57 14.54
N LEU A 302 33.42 13.80 13.27
CA LEU A 302 32.49 13.75 12.15
C LEU A 302 31.81 12.37 12.02
N ALA A 303 32.57 11.27 12.11
CA ALA A 303 32.04 9.92 12.02
C ALA A 303 31.03 9.60 13.14
N ARG A 304 31.28 10.09 14.37
CA ARG A 304 30.33 9.93 15.48
C ARG A 304 29.04 10.69 15.26
N LEU A 305 29.10 11.87 14.64
CA LEU A 305 27.94 12.71 14.34
C LEU A 305 27.09 12.16 13.18
N GLU A 306 27.67 11.40 12.25
CA GLU A 306 26.93 10.80 11.12
C GLU A 306 26.03 9.62 11.53
N GLY A 307 26.29 8.99 12.68
CA GLY A 307 25.57 7.78 13.12
C GLY A 307 24.61 7.97 14.29
N SER A 308 24.49 9.16 14.89
CA SER A 308 23.73 9.36 16.12
C SER A 308 22.66 10.46 16.00
N THR A 309 21.51 10.22 16.60
CA THR A 309 20.53 11.27 16.93
C THR A 309 20.69 11.53 18.43
N PRO A 310 21.53 12.48 18.85
CA PRO A 310 21.77 12.70 20.27
C PRO A 310 20.52 13.27 20.94
N ALA A 311 20.36 12.95 22.23
CA ALA A 311 19.33 13.56 23.04
C ALA A 311 19.61 15.06 23.21
N LEU A 312 18.62 15.90 22.89
CA LEU A 312 18.72 17.34 23.10
C LEU A 312 18.34 17.65 24.55
N VAL A 313 19.16 18.48 25.20
CA VAL A 313 18.96 18.92 26.58
C VAL A 313 18.86 20.45 26.64
N PRO A 314 18.10 21.02 27.59
CA PRO A 314 18.09 22.45 27.80
C PRO A 314 19.47 22.94 28.20
N THR A 315 19.97 23.94 27.49
CA THR A 315 21.33 24.51 27.67
C THR A 315 21.21 26.02 27.87
N ASP A 316 21.84 26.50 28.94
CA ASP A 316 21.99 27.94 29.24
C ASP A 316 23.20 28.48 28.46
N ILE A 317 22.90 29.26 27.41
CA ILE A 317 23.91 29.88 26.55
C ILE A 317 24.71 30.92 27.28
N THR A 318 24.10 31.69 28.20
CA THR A 318 24.78 32.74 28.95
C THR A 318 25.95 32.14 29.74
N LYS A 319 25.63 31.13 30.55
CA LYS A 319 26.62 30.42 31.35
C LYS A 319 27.70 29.71 30.51
N LEU A 320 27.28 29.05 29.44
CA LEU A 320 28.18 28.36 28.53
C LEU A 320 29.20 29.33 27.94
N LEU A 321 28.80 30.48 27.43
CA LEU A 321 29.67 31.47 26.83
C LEU A 321 30.65 32.09 27.85
N GLU A 322 30.20 32.32 29.06
CA GLU A 322 31.09 32.78 30.16
C GLU A 322 32.18 31.73 30.44
N GLU A 323 31.84 30.45 30.49
CA GLU A 323 32.81 29.36 30.66
C GLU A 323 33.81 29.27 29.48
N ARG A 324 33.35 29.44 28.23
CA ARG A 324 34.21 29.43 27.05
C ARG A 324 35.20 30.61 27.05
N ILE A 325 34.72 31.80 27.35
CA ILE A 325 35.62 32.96 27.45
C ILE A 325 36.73 32.74 28.48
N ALA A 326 36.36 32.27 29.68
CA ALA A 326 37.36 31.98 30.70
C ALA A 326 38.43 30.97 30.26
N LEU A 327 38.03 30.01 29.39
CA LEU A 327 38.96 29.01 28.83
C LEU A 327 39.89 29.60 27.75
N TRP A 328 39.38 30.47 26.89
CA TRP A 328 40.11 31.01 25.74
C TRP A 328 40.89 32.29 26.04
N GLN A 329 40.57 33.01 27.14
CA GLN A 329 41.21 34.26 27.53
C GLN A 329 42.74 34.13 27.66
N PRO A 330 43.32 33.08 28.32
CA PRO A 330 44.78 32.97 28.44
C PRO A 330 45.47 32.86 27.06
N LEU A 331 44.83 32.15 26.11
CA LEU A 331 45.40 31.99 24.76
C LEU A 331 45.31 33.28 23.93
N ALA A 332 44.25 34.06 24.14
CA ALA A 332 44.08 35.36 23.53
C ALA A 332 45.11 36.35 24.07
N ASP A 333 45.32 36.34 25.39
CA ASP A 333 46.30 37.21 26.06
C ASP A 333 47.75 36.90 25.57
N GLU A 334 48.07 35.64 25.29
CA GLU A 334 49.41 35.26 24.73
C GLU A 334 49.64 35.83 23.31
N LYS A 335 48.54 36.05 22.55
CA LYS A 335 48.60 36.65 21.21
C LYS A 335 48.32 38.17 21.21
N ASP A 336 48.25 38.82 22.35
CA ASP A 336 47.86 40.24 22.53
C ASP A 336 46.51 40.55 21.91
N ILE A 337 45.55 39.60 21.97
CA ILE A 337 44.19 39.74 21.44
C ILE A 337 43.21 39.89 22.60
N LYS A 338 42.31 40.87 22.53
CA LYS A 338 41.27 41.07 23.54
C LYS A 338 39.98 40.37 23.16
N ILE A 339 39.37 39.63 24.10
CA ILE A 339 38.01 39.06 23.89
C ILE A 339 37.02 40.00 24.64
N GLU A 340 36.13 40.62 23.90
CA GLU A 340 35.03 41.42 24.45
C GLU A 340 33.73 40.64 24.39
N CYS A 341 32.98 40.61 25.51
CA CYS A 341 31.79 39.83 25.67
C CYS A 341 30.53 40.76 25.80
N ASP A 342 29.53 40.59 24.94
CA ASP A 342 28.23 41.21 25.00
C ASP A 342 27.15 40.12 24.93
N VAL A 343 26.93 39.43 26.05
CA VAL A 343 25.96 38.31 26.14
C VAL A 343 24.79 38.73 27.01
N ARG A 344 23.58 38.68 26.43
CA ARG A 344 22.36 38.92 27.18
C ARG A 344 22.03 37.74 28.09
N GLN A 345 21.32 38.05 29.19
CA GLN A 345 20.93 37.04 30.18
C GLN A 345 19.70 36.24 29.73
N ASN A 346 19.52 35.04 30.28
CA ASN A 346 18.34 34.17 30.05
C ASN A 346 18.21 33.69 28.61
N LEU A 347 19.29 33.20 28.03
CA LEU A 347 19.33 32.61 26.70
C LEU A 347 19.33 31.09 26.78
N TRP A 348 18.16 30.44 26.56
CA TRP A 348 18.02 29.00 26.65
C TRP A 348 17.69 28.38 25.29
N VAL A 349 18.35 27.25 24.96
CA VAL A 349 18.13 26.46 23.74
C VAL A 349 18.07 24.97 24.07
N LEU A 350 17.58 24.16 23.10
CA LEU A 350 17.75 22.71 23.13
C LEU A 350 18.95 22.35 22.29
N ALA A 351 19.96 21.72 22.88
CA ALA A 351 21.16 21.31 22.19
C ALA A 351 21.64 19.92 22.65
N ALA A 352 22.39 19.23 21.81
CA ALA A 352 23.10 18.06 22.25
C ALA A 352 24.24 18.44 23.19
N SER A 353 24.56 17.57 24.14
CA SER A 353 25.64 17.84 25.09
C SER A 353 26.93 18.22 24.36
N SER A 354 27.54 19.32 24.77
CA SER A 354 28.79 19.86 24.21
C SER A 354 28.77 20.27 22.73
N SER A 355 27.60 20.32 22.08
CA SER A 355 27.54 20.70 20.65
C SER A 355 27.79 22.20 20.46
N ILE A 356 27.24 23.05 21.34
CA ILE A 356 27.41 24.50 21.26
C ILE A 356 28.82 24.90 21.71
N ASP A 357 29.34 24.22 22.74
CA ASP A 357 30.78 24.40 23.14
C ASP A 357 31.70 24.22 21.95
N GLN A 358 31.53 23.11 21.20
CA GLN A 358 32.36 22.79 20.04
C GLN A 358 32.20 23.80 18.90
N ILE A 359 30.97 24.31 18.67
CA ILE A 359 30.72 25.34 17.66
C ILE A 359 31.43 26.63 18.03
N VAL A 360 31.29 27.08 19.29
CA VAL A 360 31.89 28.32 19.78
C VAL A 360 33.44 28.18 19.82
N ASP A 361 33.92 27.04 20.30
CA ASP A 361 35.39 26.77 20.33
C ASP A 361 35.98 26.80 18.92
N ALA A 362 35.35 26.19 17.92
CA ALA A 362 35.79 26.23 16.54
C ALA A 362 35.81 27.65 15.93
N TYR A 363 34.80 28.47 16.29
CA TYR A 363 34.75 29.85 15.85
C TYR A 363 35.84 30.72 16.56
N LEU A 364 36.05 30.54 17.87
CA LEU A 364 37.08 31.26 18.62
C LEU A 364 38.52 30.84 18.17
N ASP A 365 38.76 29.56 17.94
CA ASP A 365 40.01 29.04 17.40
C ASP A 365 40.31 29.68 16.04
N ASN A 366 39.36 29.69 15.15
CA ASN A 366 39.48 30.32 13.83
C ASN A 366 39.69 31.84 13.95
N ALA A 367 39.00 32.53 14.84
CA ALA A 367 39.16 33.96 15.06
C ALA A 367 40.56 34.29 15.59
N LEU A 368 41.07 33.53 16.57
CA LEU A 368 42.42 33.69 17.13
C LEU A 368 43.55 33.37 16.14
N ASP A 369 43.32 32.46 15.20
CA ASP A 369 44.30 32.09 14.18
C ASP A 369 44.47 33.16 13.08
N PHE A 370 43.43 33.96 12.83
CA PHE A 370 43.43 34.92 11.74
C PHE A 370 43.36 36.39 12.20
N ALA A 371 43.03 36.64 13.46
CA ALA A 371 43.05 38.00 14.00
C ALA A 371 44.47 38.55 14.11
N PRO A 372 44.70 39.85 13.77
CA PRO A 372 45.99 40.52 14.01
C PRO A 372 46.26 40.67 15.51
N ASN A 373 47.52 40.74 15.89
CA ASN A 373 47.93 41.14 17.22
C ASN A 373 47.36 42.55 17.54
N ASP A 374 47.12 42.84 18.79
CA ASP A 374 46.46 44.07 19.27
C ASP A 374 45.02 44.30 18.76
N SER A 375 44.35 43.25 18.27
CA SER A 375 42.98 43.31 17.81
C SER A 375 41.98 42.83 18.88
N THR A 376 40.67 43.01 18.57
CA THR A 376 39.59 42.59 19.47
C THR A 376 38.65 41.56 18.76
N ILE A 377 38.37 40.45 19.44
CA ILE A 377 37.34 39.48 19.07
C ILE A 377 36.11 39.83 19.90
N TYR A 378 34.94 39.99 19.22
CA TYR A 378 33.67 40.23 19.89
C TYR A 378 32.85 38.95 19.94
N LEU A 379 32.51 38.51 21.16
CA LEU A 379 31.57 37.43 21.38
C LEU A 379 30.20 38.03 21.80
N ARG A 380 29.20 37.89 20.92
CA ARG A 380 27.88 38.46 21.16
C ARG A 380 26.83 37.37 21.16
N ALA A 381 25.86 37.46 22.09
CA ALA A 381 24.70 36.58 22.08
C ALA A 381 23.44 37.34 22.50
N PHE A 382 22.39 37.20 21.69
CA PHE A 382 21.14 37.88 21.91
C PHE A 382 19.96 37.13 21.31
N ALA A 383 18.76 37.38 21.79
CA ALA A 383 17.53 36.83 21.24
C ALA A 383 16.91 37.77 20.20
N THR A 384 16.56 37.22 19.03
CA THR A 384 15.81 37.91 17.98
C THR A 384 14.54 37.11 17.67
N GLY A 385 13.40 37.60 18.14
CA GLY A 385 12.14 36.84 18.00
C GLY A 385 12.18 35.49 18.72
N ASN A 386 12.00 34.43 17.99
CA ASN A 386 12.00 33.04 18.50
C ASN A 386 13.34 32.34 18.34
N HIS A 387 14.42 33.05 18.10
CA HIS A 387 15.77 32.50 17.91
C HIS A 387 16.79 33.20 18.83
N ILE A 388 17.85 32.50 19.12
CA ILE A 388 19.06 33.03 19.76
C ILE A 388 20.16 33.01 18.70
N GLN A 389 20.88 34.11 18.60
CA GLN A 389 22.03 34.27 17.74
C GLN A 389 23.28 34.39 18.60
N ILE A 390 24.33 33.65 18.25
CA ILE A 390 25.67 33.74 18.84
C ILE A 390 26.62 34.14 17.73
N HIS A 391 27.38 35.18 17.90
CA HIS A 391 28.29 35.75 16.94
C HIS A 391 29.71 35.78 17.52
N VAL A 392 30.68 35.33 16.75
CA VAL A 392 32.12 35.51 17.00
C VAL A 392 32.67 36.37 15.87
N ILE A 393 33.02 37.61 16.19
CA ILE A 393 33.41 38.60 15.19
C ILE A 393 34.90 38.94 15.40
N ASP A 394 35.70 38.67 14.37
CA ASP A 394 37.14 39.00 14.36
C ASP A 394 37.44 40.26 13.52
N GLN A 395 38.68 40.70 13.61
CA GLN A 395 39.24 41.83 12.82
C GLN A 395 40.31 41.33 11.83
N GLY A 396 40.22 40.06 11.44
CA GLY A 396 41.15 39.42 10.52
C GLY A 396 40.98 39.86 9.07
N PRO A 397 41.66 39.22 8.13
CA PRO A 397 41.60 39.57 6.70
C PRO A 397 40.28 39.31 6.05
N GLY A 398 39.30 38.66 6.75
CA GLY A 398 38.00 38.26 6.20
C GLY A 398 38.11 37.19 5.14
N MET A 399 36.99 36.94 4.45
CA MET A 399 36.86 35.96 3.37
C MET A 399 36.09 36.55 2.18
N THR A 400 36.46 36.18 0.96
CA THR A 400 35.65 36.51 -0.22
C THR A 400 34.34 35.72 -0.23
N LEU A 401 33.33 36.17 -0.99
CA LEU A 401 32.04 35.45 -1.12
C LEU A 401 32.24 34.01 -1.60
N GLU A 402 33.15 33.79 -2.57
CA GLU A 402 33.47 32.44 -3.04
C GLU A 402 34.10 31.55 -1.96
N GLN A 403 34.92 32.16 -1.08
CA GLN A 403 35.51 31.46 0.06
C GLN A 403 34.46 31.12 1.12
N ILE A 404 33.50 32.01 1.39
CA ILE A 404 32.42 31.80 2.34
C ILE A 404 31.53 30.65 1.90
N GLU A 405 31.18 30.56 0.61
CA GLU A 405 30.38 29.46 0.07
C GLU A 405 31.01 28.08 0.30
N ARG A 406 32.33 28.00 0.34
CA ARG A 406 33.08 26.76 0.47
C ARG A 406 33.67 26.55 1.86
N ALA A 407 33.52 27.50 2.75
CA ALA A 407 34.20 27.47 4.06
C ALA A 407 33.79 26.28 4.94
N TYR A 408 32.55 25.76 4.73
CA TYR A 408 32.04 24.58 5.45
C TYR A 408 32.34 23.24 4.72
N ASP A 409 33.01 23.29 3.54
CA ASP A 409 33.43 22.06 2.86
C ASP A 409 34.55 21.37 3.67
N ARG A 410 34.53 20.07 3.73
CA ARG A 410 35.54 19.28 4.44
C ARG A 410 36.91 19.51 3.84
N PHE A 411 37.90 19.73 4.72
CA PHE A 411 39.32 19.97 4.35
C PHE A 411 39.58 21.25 3.52
N TRP A 412 38.59 22.10 3.36
CA TRP A 412 38.76 23.35 2.66
C TRP A 412 39.58 24.35 3.51
N ARG A 413 40.44 25.10 2.87
CA ARG A 413 41.29 26.09 3.51
C ARG A 413 41.42 27.32 2.62
N GLY A 414 41.17 28.49 3.16
CA GLY A 414 41.26 29.76 2.43
C GLY A 414 42.68 30.18 2.07
N ARG A 415 43.69 29.69 2.81
CA ARG A 415 45.11 29.93 2.57
C ARG A 415 45.90 28.65 2.78
N ALA A 416 46.91 28.44 1.95
CA ALA A 416 47.78 27.24 2.03
C ALA A 416 48.63 27.19 3.30
N ASP A 417 48.99 28.35 3.85
CA ASP A 417 49.98 28.52 4.94
C ASP A 417 49.33 28.56 6.35
N GLY A 418 48.01 28.51 6.45
CA GLY A 418 47.29 28.46 7.74
C GLY A 418 47.46 27.12 8.48
N GLY A 419 47.56 27.16 9.83
CA GLY A 419 47.83 25.96 10.66
C GLY A 419 46.68 24.92 10.75
N GLY A 420 45.45 25.26 10.43
CA GLY A 420 44.26 24.45 10.64
C GLY A 420 44.13 23.22 9.75
N THR A 421 43.30 22.26 10.15
CA THR A 421 43.04 21.01 9.44
C THR A 421 41.98 21.15 8.31
N GLY A 422 41.22 22.24 8.29
CA GLY A 422 40.09 22.44 7.41
C GLY A 422 38.87 21.59 7.78
N LEU A 423 38.79 21.06 9.00
CA LEU A 423 37.69 20.28 9.53
C LEU A 423 36.80 21.04 10.51
N GLY A 424 37.30 22.09 11.15
CA GLY A 424 36.60 22.83 12.21
C GLY A 424 35.24 23.33 11.76
N LEU A 425 35.14 24.10 10.67
CA LEU A 425 33.86 24.61 10.13
C LEU A 425 32.98 23.50 9.58
N ALA A 426 33.53 22.43 9.01
CA ALA A 426 32.76 21.26 8.58
C ALA A 426 32.11 20.53 9.77
N ILE A 427 32.80 20.47 10.93
CA ILE A 427 32.23 19.94 12.17
C ILE A 427 31.12 20.87 12.66
N VAL A 428 31.31 22.19 12.62
CA VAL A 428 30.30 23.18 12.98
C VAL A 428 29.05 23.00 12.17
N ALA A 429 29.14 22.88 10.85
CA ALA A 429 27.98 22.66 9.98
C ALA A 429 27.22 21.39 10.36
N ARG A 430 27.95 20.30 10.64
CA ARG A 430 27.32 19.03 11.01
C ARG A 430 26.70 19.07 12.40
N LEU A 431 27.31 19.71 13.39
CA LEU A 431 26.73 19.92 14.70
C LEU A 431 25.45 20.77 14.62
N ALA A 432 25.48 21.84 13.85
CA ALA A 432 24.32 22.69 13.62
C ALA A 432 23.15 21.91 13.03
N GLU A 433 23.39 21.09 12.00
CA GLU A 433 22.38 20.23 11.40
C GLU A 433 21.73 19.29 12.43
N VAL A 434 22.55 18.66 13.30
CA VAL A 434 22.09 17.72 14.34
C VAL A 434 21.19 18.39 15.39
N ILE A 435 21.47 19.66 15.75
CA ILE A 435 20.69 20.41 16.75
C ILE A 435 19.62 21.31 16.14
N GLY A 436 19.43 21.26 14.81
CA GLY A 436 18.45 22.09 14.11
C GLY A 436 18.79 23.59 14.10
N ALA A 437 20.08 23.92 14.17
CA ALA A 437 20.62 25.28 14.08
C ALA A 437 21.00 25.64 12.64
N THR A 438 21.11 26.95 12.37
CA THR A 438 21.67 27.47 11.12
C THR A 438 22.98 28.17 11.43
N VAL A 439 24.01 27.94 10.61
CA VAL A 439 25.31 28.58 10.72
C VAL A 439 25.61 29.44 9.51
N GLY A 440 26.38 30.48 9.68
CA GLY A 440 26.77 31.36 8.59
C GLY A 440 28.06 32.12 8.88
N LEU A 441 28.63 32.69 7.82
CA LEU A 441 29.79 33.56 7.83
C LEU A 441 29.45 34.82 7.04
N GLU A 442 29.75 35.99 7.57
CA GLU A 442 29.51 37.27 6.91
C GLU A 442 30.75 38.18 7.01
N GLN A 443 30.98 39.00 5.99
CA GLN A 443 32.00 40.02 6.04
C GLN A 443 31.59 41.17 6.98
N VAL A 444 32.46 41.61 7.84
CA VAL A 444 32.15 42.71 8.81
C VAL A 444 32.21 44.06 8.14
N ASN A 445 33.29 44.31 7.38
CA ASN A 445 33.54 45.60 6.76
C ASN A 445 33.33 45.55 5.22
N PRO A 446 32.96 46.69 4.62
CA PRO A 446 32.77 46.78 3.16
C PRO A 446 34.05 46.52 2.34
N ASP A 447 35.22 46.69 2.95
CA ASP A 447 36.53 46.42 2.34
C ASP A 447 36.90 44.90 2.36
N GLY A 448 36.00 44.10 2.97
CA GLY A 448 36.16 42.64 3.07
C GLY A 448 37.01 42.18 4.28
N THR A 449 37.40 43.12 5.17
CA THR A 449 38.10 42.79 6.41
C THR A 449 37.17 42.45 7.54
N GLY A 450 37.61 41.57 8.46
CA GLY A 450 36.78 41.05 9.57
C GLY A 450 35.80 39.99 9.11
N LEU A 451 35.62 38.98 9.91
CA LEU A 451 34.66 37.91 9.69
C LEU A 451 33.70 37.82 10.90
N ASP A 452 32.42 37.71 10.63
CA ASP A 452 31.39 37.38 11.60
C ASP A 452 30.95 35.94 11.38
N ALA A 453 31.34 35.05 12.29
CA ALA A 453 30.92 33.66 12.30
C ALA A 453 29.76 33.50 13.30
N TYR A 454 28.62 33.08 12.82
CA TYR A 454 27.42 33.05 13.66
C TYR A 454 26.66 31.71 13.60
N VAL A 455 25.92 31.44 14.69
CA VAL A 455 24.96 30.34 14.77
C VAL A 455 23.63 30.85 15.28
N VAL A 456 22.55 30.39 14.63
CA VAL A 456 21.16 30.72 14.94
C VAL A 456 20.45 29.47 15.47
N LEU A 457 19.93 29.54 16.68
CA LEU A 457 19.31 28.43 17.41
C LEU A 457 17.86 28.77 17.77
N PRO A 458 16.93 27.79 17.74
CA PRO A 458 15.60 27.98 18.28
C PRO A 458 15.65 28.26 19.79
N LYS A 459 14.99 29.36 20.21
CA LYS A 459 14.90 29.74 21.63
C LYS A 459 13.87 28.90 22.36
N ILE A 460 14.18 28.47 23.57
CA ILE A 460 13.21 27.87 24.49
C ILE A 460 13.02 28.76 25.73
N SER A 461 11.96 28.49 26.49
CA SER A 461 11.79 29.09 27.82
C SER A 461 12.76 28.44 28.81
N GLU A 462 13.15 29.20 29.82
CA GLU A 462 13.93 28.64 30.92
C GLU A 462 13.24 27.41 31.52
N PRO A 463 13.98 26.29 31.65
CA PRO A 463 13.41 25.08 32.25
C PRO A 463 13.09 25.37 33.73
N LYS A 464 11.90 24.92 34.17
CA LYS A 464 11.44 25.06 35.56
C LYS A 464 12.19 24.14 36.49
#